data_d5cc1800df07ff57bece4dffcdabafb1
#
_entry.id   d5cc1800df07ff57bece4dffcdabafb1
#
_cell.length_a   1.000
_cell.length_b   1.000
_cell.length_c   1.000
_cell.angle_alpha   90.00
_cell.angle_beta   90.00
_cell.angle_gamma   90.00
#
_symmetry.space_group_name_H-M   'P 1'
#
loop_
_entity.id
_entity.type
_entity.pdbx_description
1 polymer ?
#
loop_
_entity_poly.entity_id
_entity_poly.type
_entity_poly.pdbx_seq_one_letter_code
_entity_poly.pdbx_strand_id
1 'polypeptide(L)'
;MILTMRTIYKIQWMMAAILVCGLLTMGLTSCTPDNVDNASSESRDLGYDISDVKLIDSGIIDVQDIYQDIVDDHSDLETEDDIMYYNWGKEQLEALQNQSKSGTRVGEDGESGETFAGMKYVTIRYKTTAADGSEKELSELIAYNKNAAGDKPTRIMKNLIIGCHCTITSNKERPTNFKKLDFGTDVNMMTLIGTSETCLVVVPDYEGYGSTSGDPHPYCNRDVTAKQVIDGAKAAVVWFEENVAKMQPGWKSVAVGYSQGGAVAAGVLNYYHAKKLTGLDLIGAVCGDGPYDPLATLKQYIKDDRLYMPVAPALLLKGMVDTNKEMKALGCTYKDFVTDKFFETGIFDWIKEKTYNTDDIQAKLLNHSAKHGGESGFTMMAMYNKKEFKPYIAENIKEGDKNWELANGKAMNYCTVEQCFKPSVIEYFKSGKVSGDVPEAKLKALEQALKENGLTYGDWKPSGAYPHAFHFFHSTRDEVVPFCNYESVKEAWGTGLIYGNPFHSNMAYLHVGTGANFYIFRATLYTKNILEQKWAPGEKTLN
;
A
#
# COMPACT_ATOMS: atom_id res chain seq x y z
N MET A 1 -18.79 -18.44 -16.93
CA MET A 1 -18.61 -16.98 -16.79
C MET A 1 -17.41 -16.77 -15.88
N ILE A 2 -16.36 -16.13 -16.35
CA ILE A 2 -15.09 -15.98 -15.62
C ILE A 2 -15.22 -14.70 -14.81
N LEU A 3 -15.54 -14.81 -13.51
CA LEU A 3 -15.33 -13.68 -12.61
C LEU A 3 -13.84 -13.35 -12.64
N THR A 4 -13.48 -12.19 -13.11
CA THR A 4 -12.09 -11.71 -13.11
C THR A 4 -11.63 -11.53 -11.66
N MET A 5 -10.33 -11.67 -11.39
CA MET A 5 -9.72 -11.33 -10.09
C MET A 5 -10.22 -9.96 -9.58
N ARG A 6 -10.40 -9.00 -10.48
CA ARG A 6 -11.01 -7.69 -10.20
C ARG A 6 -12.36 -7.77 -9.48
N THR A 7 -13.22 -8.72 -9.82
CA THR A 7 -14.55 -8.85 -9.19
C THR A 7 -14.43 -9.39 -7.77
N ILE A 8 -13.53 -10.36 -7.54
CA ILE A 8 -13.28 -10.89 -6.18
C ILE A 8 -12.65 -9.82 -5.29
N TYR A 9 -11.73 -9.02 -5.84
CA TYR A 9 -11.12 -7.89 -5.13
C TYR A 9 -12.12 -6.80 -4.84
N LYS A 10 -12.96 -6.41 -5.78
CA LYS A 10 -14.05 -5.45 -5.55
C LYS A 10 -14.92 -5.88 -4.38
N ILE A 11 -15.35 -7.14 -4.34
CA ILE A 11 -16.20 -7.68 -3.27
C ILE A 11 -15.52 -7.59 -1.90
N GLN A 12 -14.26 -7.98 -1.80
CA GLN A 12 -13.52 -7.94 -0.52
C GLN A 12 -13.21 -6.52 -0.06
N TRP A 13 -12.82 -5.64 -0.99
CA TRP A 13 -12.58 -4.23 -0.71
C TRP A 13 -13.84 -3.46 -0.35
N MET A 14 -14.98 -3.91 -0.83
CA MET A 14 -16.28 -3.30 -0.53
C MET A 14 -16.85 -3.72 0.80
N MET A 15 -16.62 -4.97 1.26
CA MET A 15 -16.87 -5.33 2.67
C MET A 15 -16.09 -4.39 3.61
N ALA A 16 -14.91 -3.98 3.20
CA ALA A 16 -14.10 -3.00 3.88
C ALA A 16 -14.78 -1.64 3.98
N ALA A 17 -15.26 -1.13 2.87
CA ALA A 17 -15.94 0.15 2.81
C ALA A 17 -17.22 0.16 3.67
N ILE A 18 -17.99 -0.93 3.65
CA ILE A 18 -19.19 -1.07 4.47
C ILE A 18 -18.87 -1.02 5.98
N LEU A 19 -17.81 -1.71 6.41
CA LEU A 19 -17.41 -1.69 7.82
C LEU A 19 -16.89 -0.31 8.23
N VAL A 20 -16.10 0.34 7.37
CA VAL A 20 -15.59 1.70 7.61
C VAL A 20 -16.76 2.72 7.60
N CYS A 21 -17.67 2.63 6.64
CA CYS A 21 -18.84 3.51 6.61
C CYS A 21 -19.85 3.19 7.71
N GLY A 22 -20.01 1.92 8.10
CA GLY A 22 -20.82 1.53 9.27
C GLY A 22 -20.22 2.02 10.60
N LEU A 23 -18.90 2.04 10.73
CA LEU A 23 -18.20 2.67 11.86
C LEU A 23 -18.33 4.20 11.85
N LEU A 24 -18.47 4.82 10.67
CA LEU A 24 -18.76 6.25 10.51
C LEU A 24 -20.10 6.65 11.14
N THR A 25 -21.09 5.74 11.14
CA THR A 25 -22.42 6.00 11.73
C THR A 25 -22.51 5.66 13.21
N MET A 26 -21.65 4.77 13.74
CA MET A 26 -21.70 4.32 15.14
C MET A 26 -20.65 4.97 16.06
N GLY A 27 -19.67 5.67 15.51
CA GLY A 27 -18.51 6.22 16.25
C GLY A 27 -18.68 7.63 16.81
N LEU A 28 -19.86 8.24 16.75
CA LEU A 28 -20.08 9.66 17.07
C LEU A 28 -20.60 9.94 18.48
N THR A 29 -20.21 9.16 19.47
CA THR A 29 -20.45 9.55 20.86
C THR A 29 -19.17 10.07 21.50
N SER A 30 -19.19 11.38 21.81
CA SER A 30 -18.26 12.09 22.69
C SER A 30 -17.01 12.68 22.05
N CYS A 31 -17.11 13.95 21.60
CA CYS A 31 -16.07 14.96 21.80
C CYS A 31 -16.70 16.34 21.70
N THR A 32 -16.37 17.23 22.62
CA THR A 32 -16.73 18.65 22.63
C THR A 32 -16.39 19.32 21.30
N PRO A 33 -17.22 20.27 20.79
CA PRO A 33 -16.92 21.01 19.57
C PRO A 33 -15.70 21.90 19.78
N ASP A 34 -14.59 21.54 19.15
CA ASP A 34 -13.43 22.42 19.07
C ASP A 34 -13.73 23.49 18.03
N ASN A 35 -13.86 24.74 18.48
CA ASN A 35 -14.05 25.90 17.61
C ASN A 35 -12.85 26.04 16.66
N VAL A 36 -13.05 25.81 15.38
CA VAL A 36 -12.02 25.91 14.32
C VAL A 36 -11.42 27.33 14.25
N ASP A 37 -12.17 28.35 14.67
CA ASP A 37 -11.76 29.76 14.55
C ASP A 37 -10.86 30.26 15.69
N ASN A 38 -10.62 29.49 16.75
CA ASN A 38 -9.90 29.96 17.96
C ASN A 38 -8.61 29.20 18.27
N ALA A 39 -8.11 28.34 17.39
CA ALA A 39 -6.84 27.66 17.60
C ALA A 39 -5.67 28.62 17.27
N SER A 40 -5.26 29.47 18.22
CA SER A 40 -3.97 30.13 18.17
C SER A 40 -2.87 29.09 18.40
N SER A 41 -2.50 28.33 17.37
CA SER A 41 -1.38 27.41 17.44
C SER A 41 -0.18 28.04 16.73
N GLU A 42 0.96 28.10 17.42
CA GLU A 42 2.22 28.26 16.74
C GLU A 42 2.36 27.13 15.72
N SER A 43 2.48 27.47 14.43
CA SER A 43 2.67 26.47 13.39
C SER A 43 4.01 25.76 13.65
N ARG A 44 4.00 24.45 13.58
CA ARG A 44 5.21 23.65 13.76
C ARG A 44 6.15 23.91 12.58
N ASP A 45 7.43 24.18 12.86
CA ASP A 45 8.44 24.26 11.80
C ASP A 45 8.66 22.87 11.20
N LEU A 46 8.22 22.68 9.97
CA LEU A 46 8.38 21.44 9.21
C LEU A 46 9.70 21.40 8.42
N GLY A 47 10.43 22.54 8.36
CA GLY A 47 11.63 22.66 7.52
C GLY A 47 11.33 22.45 6.04
N TYR A 48 10.17 22.93 5.57
CA TYR A 48 9.74 22.84 4.18
C TYR A 48 9.13 24.18 3.74
N ASP A 49 9.49 24.67 2.54
CA ASP A 49 9.05 25.96 2.03
C ASP A 49 7.79 25.81 1.15
N ILE A 50 6.76 26.60 1.43
CA ILE A 50 5.52 26.62 0.64
C ILE A 50 5.76 26.99 -0.83
N SER A 51 6.80 27.76 -1.14
CA SER A 51 7.17 28.13 -2.51
C SER A 51 7.59 26.92 -3.36
N ASP A 52 7.96 25.81 -2.71
CA ASP A 52 8.31 24.54 -3.35
C ASP A 52 7.09 23.63 -3.57
N VAL A 53 5.88 24.12 -3.25
CA VAL A 53 4.62 23.38 -3.40
C VAL A 53 3.75 24.04 -4.48
N LYS A 54 3.24 23.22 -5.40
CA LYS A 54 2.39 23.69 -6.51
C LYS A 54 1.10 22.87 -6.57
N LEU A 55 -0.04 23.56 -6.56
CA LEU A 55 -1.33 22.92 -6.78
C LEU A 55 -1.41 22.37 -8.23
N ILE A 56 -1.92 21.13 -8.37
CA ILE A 56 -2.20 20.50 -9.66
C ILE A 56 -3.71 20.54 -9.92
N ASP A 57 -4.50 19.96 -9.02
CA ASP A 57 -5.95 19.78 -9.16
C ASP A 57 -6.60 19.67 -7.78
N SER A 58 -7.92 19.84 -7.73
CA SER A 58 -8.70 19.57 -6.53
C SER A 58 -10.14 19.26 -6.87
N GLY A 59 -10.81 18.50 -6.01
CA GLY A 59 -12.21 18.14 -6.17
C GLY A 59 -12.85 17.72 -4.86
N ILE A 60 -14.10 17.35 -4.97
CA ILE A 60 -14.95 16.96 -3.85
C ILE A 60 -15.55 15.60 -4.19
N ILE A 61 -15.64 14.73 -3.21
CA ILE A 61 -16.42 13.49 -3.25
C ILE A 61 -17.44 13.59 -2.13
N ASP A 62 -18.70 13.69 -2.51
CA ASP A 62 -19.81 13.71 -1.56
C ASP A 62 -20.10 12.30 -1.02
N VAL A 63 -20.55 12.22 0.22
CA VAL A 63 -20.93 10.93 0.82
C VAL A 63 -22.05 10.24 0.03
N GLN A 64 -22.93 11.03 -0.58
CA GLN A 64 -23.99 10.51 -1.45
C GLN A 64 -23.40 9.83 -2.70
N ASP A 65 -22.38 10.42 -3.33
CA ASP A 65 -21.72 9.84 -4.49
C ASP A 65 -21.04 8.51 -4.14
N ILE A 66 -20.46 8.42 -2.92
CA ILE A 66 -19.86 7.18 -2.41
C ILE A 66 -20.89 6.04 -2.38
N TYR A 67 -22.06 6.29 -1.80
CA TYR A 67 -23.11 5.27 -1.73
C TYR A 67 -23.75 4.99 -3.09
N GLN A 68 -23.86 6.01 -3.96
CA GLN A 68 -24.37 5.83 -5.31
C GLN A 68 -23.43 4.96 -6.15
N ASP A 69 -22.12 5.18 -6.07
CA ASP A 69 -21.12 4.34 -6.74
C ASP A 69 -21.22 2.87 -6.29
N ILE A 70 -21.51 2.61 -5.01
CA ILE A 70 -21.74 1.26 -4.49
C ILE A 70 -22.99 0.63 -5.13
N VAL A 71 -24.07 1.37 -5.23
CA VAL A 71 -25.32 0.90 -5.86
C VAL A 71 -25.12 0.64 -7.33
N ASP A 72 -24.41 1.52 -8.03
CA ASP A 72 -24.19 1.41 -9.48
C ASP A 72 -23.25 0.24 -9.82
N ASP A 73 -22.20 0.03 -9.03
CA ASP A 73 -21.25 -1.09 -9.22
C ASP A 73 -21.90 -2.47 -8.98
N HIS A 74 -23.06 -2.52 -8.30
CA HIS A 74 -23.77 -3.76 -7.94
C HIS A 74 -25.15 -3.88 -8.58
N SER A 75 -25.44 -3.05 -9.57
CA SER A 75 -26.70 -3.11 -10.31
C SER A 75 -26.92 -4.45 -11.04
N ASP A 76 -25.85 -5.17 -11.36
CA ASP A 76 -25.92 -6.42 -12.13
C ASP A 76 -26.19 -7.68 -11.28
N LEU A 77 -26.30 -7.58 -9.98
CA LEU A 77 -26.76 -8.57 -8.98
C LEU A 77 -26.43 -10.04 -9.34
N GLU A 78 -25.16 -10.33 -9.61
CA GLU A 78 -24.75 -11.68 -10.02
C GLU A 78 -24.52 -12.65 -8.86
N THR A 79 -24.29 -12.16 -7.65
CA THR A 79 -24.00 -12.96 -6.44
C THR A 79 -24.85 -12.52 -5.24
N GLU A 80 -24.93 -13.38 -4.21
CA GLU A 80 -25.58 -13.00 -2.93
C GLU A 80 -24.87 -11.79 -2.27
N ASP A 81 -23.55 -11.70 -2.46
CA ASP A 81 -22.77 -10.60 -1.94
C ASP A 81 -23.11 -9.29 -2.69
N ASP A 82 -23.27 -9.33 -4.03
CA ASP A 82 -23.70 -8.16 -4.81
C ASP A 82 -25.07 -7.64 -4.34
N ILE A 83 -26.00 -8.56 -4.09
CA ILE A 83 -27.32 -8.21 -3.56
C ILE A 83 -27.22 -7.54 -2.19
N MET A 84 -26.39 -8.07 -1.31
CA MET A 84 -26.19 -7.52 0.03
C MET A 84 -25.62 -6.09 -0.05
N TYR A 85 -24.63 -5.85 -0.90
CA TYR A 85 -24.01 -4.53 -1.06
C TYR A 85 -24.93 -3.51 -1.68
N TYR A 86 -25.61 -3.89 -2.73
CA TYR A 86 -26.63 -3.07 -3.36
C TYR A 86 -27.69 -2.61 -2.33
N ASN A 87 -28.24 -3.55 -1.56
CA ASN A 87 -29.24 -3.24 -0.55
C ASN A 87 -28.69 -2.31 0.53
N TRP A 88 -27.47 -2.57 1.02
CA TRP A 88 -26.84 -1.70 2.00
C TRP A 88 -26.60 -0.29 1.45
N GLY A 89 -26.02 -0.14 0.25
CA GLY A 89 -25.80 1.17 -0.40
C GLY A 89 -27.12 1.94 -0.55
N LYS A 90 -28.19 1.25 -0.97
CA LYS A 90 -29.53 1.81 -1.10
C LYS A 90 -30.11 2.28 0.24
N GLU A 91 -29.99 1.48 1.30
CA GLU A 91 -30.41 1.86 2.65
C GLU A 91 -29.67 3.12 3.14
N GLN A 92 -28.36 3.24 2.87
CA GLN A 92 -27.60 4.43 3.22
C GLN A 92 -28.07 5.67 2.45
N LEU A 93 -28.32 5.54 1.13
CA LEU A 93 -28.88 6.64 0.31
C LEU A 93 -30.25 7.10 0.83
N GLU A 94 -31.15 6.16 1.15
CA GLU A 94 -32.46 6.47 1.70
C GLU A 94 -32.35 7.16 3.07
N ALA A 95 -31.41 6.73 3.92
CA ALA A 95 -31.14 7.36 5.21
C ALA A 95 -30.68 8.81 5.06
N LEU A 96 -29.75 9.08 4.13
CA LEU A 96 -29.27 10.44 3.83
C LEU A 96 -30.40 11.34 3.29
N GLN A 97 -31.23 10.82 2.38
CA GLN A 97 -32.39 11.56 1.85
C GLN A 97 -33.41 11.90 2.91
N ASN A 98 -33.62 11.00 3.87
CA ASN A 98 -34.54 11.22 4.98
C ASN A 98 -33.99 12.22 6.00
N GLN A 99 -32.68 12.24 6.25
CA GLN A 99 -32.01 13.26 7.08
C GLN A 99 -32.13 14.66 6.46
N SER A 100 -31.98 14.80 5.17
CA SER A 100 -32.13 16.07 4.46
C SER A 100 -33.56 16.62 4.49
N LYS A 101 -34.60 15.75 4.58
CA LYS A 101 -36.00 16.13 4.68
C LYS A 101 -36.45 16.49 6.10
N SER A 102 -35.76 16.00 7.12
CA SER A 102 -36.17 16.18 8.53
C SER A 102 -35.66 17.48 9.17
N GLY A 103 -34.90 18.30 8.44
CA GLY A 103 -34.27 19.49 9.01
C GLY A 103 -33.33 19.13 10.16
N THR A 104 -32.21 19.83 10.27
CA THR A 104 -31.17 19.64 11.29
C THR A 104 -31.65 19.00 12.58
N ARG A 105 -31.24 17.76 12.86
CA ARG A 105 -31.34 17.22 14.20
C ARG A 105 -30.43 18.05 15.10
N VAL A 106 -31.02 18.93 15.88
CA VAL A 106 -30.37 19.43 17.09
C VAL A 106 -30.38 18.23 18.04
N GLY A 107 -29.23 17.70 18.42
CA GLY A 107 -29.12 16.74 19.50
C GLY A 107 -29.77 17.33 20.75
N GLU A 108 -30.36 16.52 21.62
CA GLU A 108 -30.97 16.95 22.87
C GLU A 108 -30.01 17.80 23.73
N ASP A 109 -28.72 17.82 23.41
CA ASP A 109 -27.64 18.53 24.11
C ASP A 109 -27.22 19.86 23.43
N GLY A 110 -27.94 20.30 22.39
CA GLY A 110 -27.64 21.56 21.70
C GLY A 110 -26.39 21.53 20.77
N GLU A 111 -25.73 20.40 20.61
CA GLU A 111 -24.62 20.22 19.73
C GLU A 111 -25.09 19.88 18.31
N SER A 112 -24.80 20.75 17.36
CA SER A 112 -24.91 20.44 15.93
C SER A 112 -23.81 19.43 15.57
N GLY A 113 -24.07 18.14 15.73
CA GLY A 113 -23.17 17.09 15.25
C GLY A 113 -23.11 17.18 13.74
N GLU A 114 -22.13 17.88 13.18
CA GLU A 114 -21.88 17.85 11.74
C GLU A 114 -21.48 16.43 11.36
N THR A 115 -22.36 15.77 10.61
CA THR A 115 -22.10 14.44 10.06
C THR A 115 -21.06 14.54 8.94
N PHE A 116 -20.29 13.47 8.73
CA PHE A 116 -19.38 13.33 7.60
C PHE A 116 -20.14 13.59 6.30
N ALA A 117 -19.80 14.69 5.63
CA ALA A 117 -20.47 15.11 4.39
C ALA A 117 -19.72 14.65 3.13
N GLY A 118 -18.59 13.99 3.30
CA GLY A 118 -17.71 13.57 2.23
C GLY A 118 -16.26 14.04 2.43
N MET A 119 -15.49 14.05 1.38
CA MET A 119 -14.08 14.45 1.43
C MET A 119 -13.75 15.50 0.37
N LYS A 120 -12.79 16.34 0.69
CA LYS A 120 -12.06 17.17 -0.26
C LYS A 120 -10.77 16.46 -0.60
N TYR A 121 -10.43 16.39 -1.88
CA TYR A 121 -9.12 15.96 -2.32
C TYR A 121 -8.39 17.10 -3.03
N VAL A 122 -7.08 17.09 -2.91
CA VAL A 122 -6.17 18.05 -3.52
C VAL A 122 -4.95 17.29 -4.00
N THR A 123 -4.46 17.61 -5.18
CA THR A 123 -3.22 17.06 -5.71
C THR A 123 -2.19 18.17 -5.87
N ILE A 124 -0.98 17.93 -5.39
CA ILE A 124 0.11 18.90 -5.43
C ILE A 124 1.38 18.29 -6.04
N ARG A 125 2.29 19.17 -6.45
CA ARG A 125 3.71 18.84 -6.67
C ARG A 125 4.53 19.42 -5.55
N TYR A 126 5.59 18.71 -5.20
CA TYR A 126 6.53 19.11 -4.17
C TYR A 126 7.97 18.76 -4.57
N LYS A 127 8.93 19.56 -4.13
CA LYS A 127 10.34 19.31 -4.39
C LYS A 127 10.91 18.28 -3.44
N THR A 128 11.76 17.40 -3.96
CA THR A 128 12.51 16.42 -3.18
C THR A 128 13.76 15.97 -3.94
N THR A 129 14.55 15.07 -3.35
CA THR A 129 15.72 14.47 -4.00
C THR A 129 15.32 13.16 -4.67
N ALA A 130 15.59 13.04 -5.95
CA ALA A 130 15.37 11.83 -6.74
C ALA A 130 16.42 10.74 -6.47
N ALA A 131 16.19 9.52 -6.99
CA ALA A 131 17.10 8.39 -6.83
C ALA A 131 18.49 8.65 -7.42
N ASP A 132 18.60 9.46 -8.47
CA ASP A 132 19.87 9.87 -9.06
C ASP A 132 20.61 10.97 -8.27
N GLY A 133 19.97 11.52 -7.24
CA GLY A 133 20.49 12.60 -6.40
C GLY A 133 20.16 14.00 -6.90
N SER A 134 19.46 14.15 -8.02
CA SER A 134 18.98 15.45 -8.52
C SER A 134 17.75 15.94 -7.75
N GLU A 135 17.49 17.25 -7.76
CA GLU A 135 16.23 17.80 -7.30
C GLU A 135 15.15 17.56 -8.35
N LYS A 136 13.98 17.08 -7.92
CA LYS A 136 12.80 16.88 -8.77
C LYS A 136 11.51 17.27 -8.06
N GLU A 137 10.48 17.53 -8.86
CA GLU A 137 9.12 17.73 -8.38
C GLU A 137 8.34 16.41 -8.49
N LEU A 138 8.05 15.78 -7.37
CA LEU A 138 7.12 14.66 -7.28
C LEU A 138 5.70 15.16 -7.06
N SER A 139 4.72 14.27 -7.19
CA SER A 139 3.30 14.58 -6.99
C SER A 139 2.67 13.67 -5.94
N GLU A 140 1.62 14.19 -5.28
CA GLU A 140 0.89 13.47 -4.25
C GLU A 140 -0.56 13.92 -4.12
N LEU A 141 -1.36 13.05 -3.51
CA LEU A 141 -2.74 13.27 -3.12
C LEU A 141 -2.81 13.71 -1.66
N ILE A 142 -3.59 14.74 -1.39
CA ILE A 142 -4.01 15.16 -0.05
C ILE A 142 -5.52 14.96 0.05
N ALA A 143 -6.01 14.38 1.15
CA ALA A 143 -7.43 14.24 1.41
C ALA A 143 -7.79 14.62 2.85
N TYR A 144 -8.95 15.22 3.03
CA TYR A 144 -9.51 15.57 4.34
C TYR A 144 -11.03 15.60 4.29
N ASN A 145 -11.68 15.44 5.43
CA ASN A 145 -13.15 15.56 5.50
C ASN A 145 -13.59 16.99 5.17
N LYS A 146 -14.73 17.13 4.53
CA LYS A 146 -15.29 18.43 4.14
C LYS A 146 -16.52 18.80 4.94
N ASN A 147 -16.76 20.10 5.12
CA ASN A 147 -18.04 20.63 5.58
C ASN A 147 -19.11 20.57 4.45
N ALA A 148 -20.33 20.96 4.77
CA ALA A 148 -21.43 20.94 3.80
C ALA A 148 -21.17 21.88 2.60
N ALA A 149 -20.46 23.00 2.78
CA ALA A 149 -20.08 23.89 1.72
C ALA A 149 -18.94 23.34 0.83
N GLY A 150 -18.17 22.38 1.33
CA GLY A 150 -17.15 21.66 0.57
C GLY A 150 -15.79 22.35 0.47
N ASP A 151 -15.60 23.48 1.11
CA ASP A 151 -14.39 24.32 1.02
C ASP A 151 -13.45 24.18 2.22
N LYS A 152 -13.98 23.82 3.39
CA LYS A 152 -13.23 23.67 4.65
C LYS A 152 -13.45 22.30 5.27
N PRO A 153 -12.56 21.86 6.16
CA PRO A 153 -12.79 20.67 6.95
C PRO A 153 -13.96 20.88 7.93
N THR A 154 -14.70 19.80 8.20
CA THR A 154 -15.79 19.81 9.20
C THR A 154 -15.26 20.06 10.61
N ARG A 155 -14.06 19.57 10.91
CA ARG A 155 -13.39 19.69 12.21
C ARG A 155 -11.92 19.97 12.03
N ILE A 156 -11.24 20.46 13.07
CA ILE A 156 -9.78 20.63 13.07
C ILE A 156 -9.13 19.25 12.83
N MET A 157 -8.21 19.19 11.86
CA MET A 157 -7.45 17.96 11.60
C MET A 157 -6.56 17.63 12.79
N LYS A 158 -6.82 16.48 13.40
CA LYS A 158 -6.19 16.05 14.66
C LYS A 158 -4.83 15.40 14.47
N ASN A 159 -4.64 14.74 13.35
CA ASN A 159 -3.43 13.96 13.07
C ASN A 159 -3.19 13.87 11.55
N LEU A 160 -2.04 13.30 11.18
CA LEU A 160 -1.65 13.03 9.80
C LEU A 160 -1.53 11.52 9.57
N ILE A 161 -2.15 11.02 8.53
CA ILE A 161 -1.89 9.67 7.98
C ILE A 161 -1.04 9.81 6.73
N ILE A 162 0.11 9.16 6.74
CA ILE A 162 1.00 9.02 5.58
C ILE A 162 0.67 7.68 4.92
N GLY A 163 -0.15 7.72 3.88
CA GLY A 163 -0.55 6.56 3.12
C GLY A 163 0.54 6.12 2.17
N CYS A 164 0.93 4.86 2.25
CA CYS A 164 1.93 4.25 1.39
C CYS A 164 1.21 3.20 0.52
N HIS A 165 1.02 3.52 -0.77
CA HIS A 165 0.24 2.65 -1.65
C HIS A 165 1.00 1.37 -2.06
N CYS A 166 0.25 0.34 -2.43
CA CYS A 166 0.78 -0.93 -2.92
C CYS A 166 1.43 -0.79 -4.31
N THR A 167 1.87 -1.91 -4.87
CA THR A 167 2.49 -1.94 -6.20
C THR A 167 1.52 -1.50 -7.29
N ILE A 168 1.91 -0.49 -8.04
CA ILE A 168 1.27 -0.07 -9.29
C ILE A 168 2.26 -0.22 -10.44
N THR A 169 1.77 -0.44 -11.64
CA THR A 169 2.59 -0.48 -12.87
C THR A 169 2.04 0.43 -13.96
N SER A 170 0.83 0.92 -13.77
CA SER A 170 0.20 1.90 -14.67
C SER A 170 0.16 3.29 -14.03
N ASN A 171 0.50 4.31 -14.80
CA ASN A 171 0.37 5.70 -14.36
C ASN A 171 -1.11 6.12 -14.14
N LYS A 172 -2.07 5.29 -14.59
CA LYS A 172 -3.49 5.50 -14.31
C LYS A 172 -3.88 5.14 -12.87
N GLU A 173 -3.10 4.29 -12.22
CA GLU A 173 -3.34 3.81 -10.84
C GLU A 173 -2.75 4.76 -9.78
N ARG A 174 -2.00 5.80 -10.20
CA ARG A 174 -1.33 6.71 -9.27
C ARG A 174 -2.33 7.47 -8.39
N PRO A 175 -1.99 7.75 -7.14
CA PRO A 175 -2.82 8.51 -6.20
C PRO A 175 -3.34 9.86 -6.72
N THR A 176 -2.54 10.62 -7.46
CA THR A 176 -2.99 11.91 -8.03
C THR A 176 -4.00 11.79 -9.18
N ASN A 177 -4.30 10.57 -9.63
CA ASN A 177 -5.41 10.31 -10.55
C ASN A 177 -6.75 10.12 -9.84
N PHE A 178 -6.79 10.35 -8.54
CA PHE A 178 -7.98 10.25 -7.71
C PHE A 178 -9.04 11.26 -8.14
N LYS A 179 -10.20 10.77 -8.58
CA LYS A 179 -11.34 11.61 -8.99
C LYS A 179 -12.67 11.10 -8.46
N LYS A 180 -12.71 9.83 -8.10
CA LYS A 180 -13.83 9.15 -7.50
C LYS A 180 -13.30 8.03 -6.62
N LEU A 181 -14.10 7.56 -5.69
CA LEU A 181 -13.77 6.38 -4.92
C LEU A 181 -13.94 5.14 -5.81
N ASP A 182 -12.83 4.47 -6.06
CA ASP A 182 -12.81 3.11 -6.60
C ASP A 182 -12.38 2.19 -5.46
N PHE A 183 -13.35 1.51 -4.86
CA PHE A 183 -13.12 0.64 -3.69
C PHE A 183 -12.20 -0.55 -3.98
N GLY A 184 -11.73 -0.70 -5.20
CA GLY A 184 -10.72 -1.69 -5.58
C GLY A 184 -9.28 -1.26 -5.30
N THR A 185 -9.02 -0.09 -4.71
CA THR A 185 -7.66 0.40 -4.46
C THR A 185 -7.41 0.70 -2.99
N ASP A 186 -6.17 0.47 -2.55
CA ASP A 186 -5.72 0.78 -1.20
C ASP A 186 -5.70 2.30 -0.90
N VAL A 187 -5.49 3.14 -1.93
CA VAL A 187 -5.54 4.60 -1.81
C VAL A 187 -6.90 5.05 -1.29
N ASN A 188 -7.98 4.47 -1.82
CA ASN A 188 -9.32 4.78 -1.37
C ASN A 188 -9.57 4.35 0.08
N MET A 189 -9.05 3.19 0.47
CA MET A 189 -9.19 2.71 1.85
C MET A 189 -8.43 3.63 2.82
N MET A 190 -7.22 4.02 2.50
CA MET A 190 -6.44 4.94 3.34
C MET A 190 -7.11 6.31 3.47
N THR A 191 -7.64 6.85 2.38
CA THR A 191 -8.35 8.14 2.40
C THR A 191 -9.63 8.08 3.22
N LEU A 192 -10.42 7.01 3.10
CA LEU A 192 -11.62 6.81 3.90
C LEU A 192 -11.31 6.65 5.39
N ILE A 193 -10.35 5.80 5.75
CA ILE A 193 -9.92 5.59 7.14
C ILE A 193 -9.50 6.92 7.76
N GLY A 194 -8.66 7.68 7.07
CA GLY A 194 -8.12 8.92 7.60
C GLY A 194 -9.16 10.02 7.72
N THR A 195 -9.94 10.25 6.68
CA THR A 195 -10.95 11.32 6.69
C THR A 195 -12.07 11.05 7.68
N SER A 196 -12.41 9.79 7.94
CA SER A 196 -13.37 9.40 8.97
C SER A 196 -12.86 9.70 10.38
N GLU A 197 -11.57 9.54 10.64
CA GLU A 197 -10.95 9.77 11.96
C GLU A 197 -10.46 11.22 12.14
N THR A 198 -10.90 12.15 11.29
CA THR A 198 -10.49 13.56 11.34
C THR A 198 -8.97 13.74 11.18
N CYS A 199 -8.38 12.96 10.29
CA CYS A 199 -6.98 13.06 9.92
C CYS A 199 -6.83 13.74 8.55
N LEU A 200 -5.75 14.50 8.40
CA LEU A 200 -5.21 14.81 7.08
C LEU A 200 -4.57 13.53 6.53
N VAL A 201 -4.86 13.19 5.29
CA VAL A 201 -4.27 12.03 4.62
C VAL A 201 -3.42 12.51 3.46
N VAL A 202 -2.23 11.97 3.33
CA VAL A 202 -1.35 12.21 2.19
C VAL A 202 -0.91 10.88 1.58
N VAL A 203 -0.98 10.77 0.25
CA VAL A 203 -0.58 9.57 -0.48
C VAL A 203 0.27 9.99 -1.69
N PRO A 204 1.60 9.81 -1.65
CA PRO A 204 2.49 10.18 -2.75
C PRO A 204 2.36 9.20 -3.92
N ASP A 205 2.59 9.71 -5.16
CA ASP A 205 2.63 8.88 -6.37
C ASP A 205 3.87 7.97 -6.45
N TYR A 206 4.91 8.23 -5.68
CA TYR A 206 6.29 7.77 -5.78
C TYR A 206 7.01 8.24 -7.04
N GLU A 207 8.35 8.31 -7.00
CA GLU A 207 9.18 8.61 -8.17
C GLU A 207 8.95 7.58 -9.28
N GLY A 208 8.81 8.07 -10.48
CA GLY A 208 8.48 7.26 -11.64
C GLY A 208 7.00 7.29 -12.00
N TYR A 209 6.14 7.90 -11.19
CA TYR A 209 4.72 8.09 -11.48
C TYR A 209 4.33 9.57 -11.36
N GLY A 210 3.11 9.91 -11.77
CA GLY A 210 2.60 11.27 -11.70
C GLY A 210 3.48 12.25 -12.47
N SER A 211 3.96 13.29 -11.79
CA SER A 211 4.82 14.33 -12.37
C SER A 211 6.18 13.82 -12.87
N THR A 212 6.61 12.64 -12.40
CA THR A 212 7.87 11.99 -12.81
C THR A 212 7.65 10.72 -13.63
N SER A 213 6.52 10.58 -14.31
CA SER A 213 6.16 9.37 -15.05
C SER A 213 7.14 8.96 -16.16
N GLY A 214 7.98 9.88 -16.63
CA GLY A 214 9.07 9.61 -17.58
C GLY A 214 10.33 9.01 -16.95
N ASP A 215 10.45 9.05 -15.61
CA ASP A 215 11.62 8.58 -14.89
C ASP A 215 11.51 7.09 -14.49
N PRO A 216 12.63 6.41 -14.22
CA PRO A 216 12.59 5.10 -13.60
C PRO A 216 11.93 5.15 -12.22
N HIS A 217 11.18 4.08 -11.87
CA HIS A 217 10.67 3.89 -10.52
C HIS A 217 11.69 3.15 -9.65
N PRO A 218 12.21 3.74 -8.56
CA PRO A 218 13.15 3.08 -7.64
C PRO A 218 12.41 2.09 -6.73
N TYR A 219 11.77 1.08 -7.33
CA TYR A 219 10.90 0.12 -6.64
C TYR A 219 11.59 -0.52 -5.43
N CYS A 220 10.97 -0.41 -4.27
CA CYS A 220 11.47 -0.89 -2.99
C CYS A 220 12.84 -0.30 -2.57
N ASN A 221 13.28 0.83 -3.15
CA ASN A 221 14.44 1.53 -2.64
C ASN A 221 14.06 2.24 -1.33
N ARG A 222 14.44 1.61 -0.20
CA ARG A 222 14.00 2.03 1.13
C ARG A 222 14.28 3.50 1.43
N ASP A 223 15.53 3.92 1.33
CA ASP A 223 15.96 5.25 1.80
C ASP A 223 15.47 6.37 0.88
N VAL A 224 15.54 6.15 -0.44
CA VAL A 224 15.07 7.14 -1.43
C VAL A 224 13.58 7.35 -1.28
N THR A 225 12.79 6.27 -1.31
CA THR A 225 11.33 6.37 -1.21
C THR A 225 10.90 6.94 0.14
N ALA A 226 11.54 6.51 1.24
CA ALA A 226 11.22 7.04 2.57
C ALA A 226 11.46 8.56 2.67
N LYS A 227 12.59 9.05 2.14
CA LYS A 227 12.88 10.49 2.11
C LYS A 227 11.82 11.25 1.31
N GLN A 228 11.48 10.75 0.11
CA GLN A 228 10.51 11.40 -0.76
C GLN A 228 9.12 11.47 -0.13
N VAL A 229 8.68 10.38 0.53
CA VAL A 229 7.41 10.34 1.26
C VAL A 229 7.39 11.30 2.45
N ILE A 230 8.50 11.43 3.18
CA ILE A 230 8.61 12.37 4.30
C ILE A 230 8.57 13.83 3.80
N ASP A 231 9.28 14.13 2.72
CA ASP A 231 9.25 15.46 2.11
C ASP A 231 7.84 15.82 1.62
N GLY A 232 7.14 14.87 0.98
CA GLY A 232 5.74 15.03 0.58
C GLY A 232 4.82 15.27 1.78
N ALA A 233 4.92 14.45 2.82
CA ALA A 233 4.12 14.65 4.03
C ALA A 233 4.30 16.03 4.66
N LYS A 234 5.53 16.57 4.65
CA LYS A 234 5.81 17.95 5.11
C LYS A 234 5.18 18.98 4.18
N ALA A 235 5.34 18.80 2.87
CA ALA A 235 4.76 19.68 1.85
C ALA A 235 3.23 19.73 1.95
N ALA A 236 2.58 18.59 2.15
CA ALA A 236 1.13 18.49 2.33
C ALA A 236 0.63 19.28 3.53
N VAL A 237 1.30 19.15 4.69
CA VAL A 237 0.91 19.89 5.89
C VAL A 237 1.14 21.39 5.71
N VAL A 238 2.29 21.80 5.15
CA VAL A 238 2.56 23.22 4.86
C VAL A 238 1.48 23.78 3.92
N TRP A 239 1.17 23.06 2.85
CA TRP A 239 0.12 23.48 1.92
C TRP A 239 -1.24 23.60 2.60
N PHE A 240 -1.62 22.61 3.42
CA PHE A 240 -2.89 22.59 4.12
C PHE A 240 -3.01 23.74 5.11
N GLU A 241 -1.98 23.99 5.91
CA GLU A 241 -1.98 25.06 6.91
C GLU A 241 -1.99 26.47 6.31
N GLU A 242 -1.41 26.66 5.12
CA GLU A 242 -1.42 27.96 4.43
C GLU A 242 -2.71 28.21 3.64
N ASN A 243 -3.36 27.17 3.12
CA ASN A 243 -4.48 27.35 2.18
C ASN A 243 -5.85 26.96 2.76
N VAL A 244 -5.90 26.16 3.82
CA VAL A 244 -7.16 25.58 4.33
C VAL A 244 -7.41 25.91 5.79
N ALA A 245 -6.63 25.32 6.71
CA ALA A 245 -6.80 25.49 8.15
C ALA A 245 -5.56 24.98 8.90
N LYS A 246 -5.36 25.42 10.12
CA LYS A 246 -4.28 24.91 10.99
C LYS A 246 -4.60 23.50 11.49
N MET A 247 -3.57 22.68 11.63
CA MET A 247 -3.65 21.39 12.31
C MET A 247 -3.84 21.61 13.82
N GLN A 248 -4.42 20.62 14.52
CA GLN A 248 -4.54 20.66 15.99
C GLN A 248 -3.14 20.75 16.64
N PRO A 249 -2.96 21.59 17.68
CA PRO A 249 -1.70 21.59 18.43
C PRO A 249 -1.34 20.20 18.96
N GLY A 250 -0.08 19.79 18.77
CA GLY A 250 0.38 18.48 19.22
C GLY A 250 -0.06 17.31 18.35
N TRP A 251 -0.53 17.56 17.13
CA TRP A 251 -0.86 16.51 16.17
C TRP A 251 0.33 15.56 15.93
N LYS A 252 0.03 14.33 15.59
CA LYS A 252 0.99 13.25 15.36
C LYS A 252 0.79 12.66 13.98
N SER A 253 1.78 11.91 13.51
CA SER A 253 1.65 11.18 12.25
C SER A 253 1.90 9.68 12.40
N VAL A 254 1.28 8.91 11.51
CA VAL A 254 1.47 7.47 11.37
C VAL A 254 1.55 7.11 9.89
N ALA A 255 2.47 6.21 9.53
CA ALA A 255 2.57 5.66 8.19
C ALA A 255 1.75 4.35 8.09
N VAL A 256 1.03 4.16 6.99
CA VAL A 256 0.16 2.98 6.80
C VAL A 256 0.33 2.47 5.37
N GLY A 257 0.53 1.17 5.21
CA GLY A 257 0.62 0.58 3.87
C GLY A 257 0.62 -0.94 3.86
N TYR A 258 0.33 -1.49 2.68
CA TYR A 258 0.27 -2.92 2.40
C TYR A 258 1.19 -3.28 1.21
N SER A 259 1.75 -4.48 1.19
CA SER A 259 2.63 -4.96 0.12
C SER A 259 3.85 -4.03 -0.07
N GLN A 260 4.12 -3.50 -1.24
CA GLN A 260 5.14 -2.45 -1.43
C GLN A 260 4.92 -1.32 -0.41
N GLY A 261 3.68 -0.88 -0.23
CA GLY A 261 3.34 0.16 0.74
C GLY A 261 3.65 -0.22 2.18
N GLY A 262 3.54 -1.50 2.55
CA GLY A 262 3.96 -2.00 3.86
C GLY A 262 5.47 -1.83 4.09
N ALA A 263 6.29 -2.16 3.08
CA ALA A 263 7.72 -1.94 3.16
C ALA A 263 8.07 -0.43 3.16
N VAL A 264 7.35 0.38 2.38
CA VAL A 264 7.54 1.85 2.38
C VAL A 264 7.16 2.44 3.74
N ALA A 265 6.01 2.09 4.32
CA ALA A 265 5.59 2.60 5.63
C ALA A 265 6.61 2.27 6.73
N ALA A 266 7.11 1.03 6.75
CA ALA A 266 8.19 0.62 7.65
C ALA A 266 9.48 1.41 7.38
N GLY A 267 9.86 1.58 6.11
CA GLY A 267 11.02 2.35 5.69
C GLY A 267 10.94 3.83 6.08
N VAL A 268 9.77 4.45 5.95
CA VAL A 268 9.49 5.84 6.34
C VAL A 268 9.74 6.04 7.84
N LEU A 269 9.19 5.18 8.68
CA LEU A 269 9.40 5.26 10.13
C LEU A 269 10.87 5.00 10.49
N ASN A 270 11.49 3.96 9.88
CA ASN A 270 12.91 3.65 10.09
C ASN A 270 13.80 4.86 9.71
N TYR A 271 13.62 5.39 8.52
CA TYR A 271 14.43 6.52 8.01
C TYR A 271 14.25 7.78 8.87
N TYR A 272 13.00 8.09 9.25
CA TYR A 272 12.69 9.25 10.08
C TYR A 272 13.47 9.24 11.40
N HIS A 273 13.46 8.12 12.10
CA HIS A 273 14.17 7.98 13.38
C HIS A 273 15.67 7.78 13.20
N ALA A 274 16.13 7.02 12.22
CA ALA A 274 17.55 6.80 11.96
C ALA A 274 18.27 8.12 11.60
N LYS A 275 17.61 8.99 10.84
CA LYS A 275 18.13 10.31 10.47
C LYS A 275 17.80 11.41 11.48
N LYS A 276 17.11 11.08 12.58
CA LYS A 276 16.70 12.03 13.63
C LYS A 276 15.93 13.23 13.05
N LEU A 277 15.04 12.96 12.10
CA LEU A 277 14.21 13.99 11.48
C LEU A 277 13.15 14.48 12.47
N THR A 278 12.69 15.71 12.25
CA THR A 278 11.70 16.39 13.10
C THR A 278 10.57 16.97 12.24
N GLY A 279 9.58 17.56 12.90
CA GLY A 279 8.47 18.27 12.28
C GLY A 279 7.19 17.44 12.16
N LEU A 280 7.27 16.19 11.71
CA LEU A 280 6.06 15.35 11.52
C LEU A 280 5.56 14.65 12.80
N ASP A 281 6.40 14.53 13.83
CA ASP A 281 6.10 13.70 15.01
C ASP A 281 5.58 12.32 14.61
N LEU A 282 6.37 11.63 13.79
CA LEU A 282 6.03 10.31 13.26
C LEU A 282 6.23 9.25 14.34
N ILE A 283 5.12 8.76 14.90
CA ILE A 283 5.12 7.92 16.10
C ILE A 283 4.90 6.43 15.82
N GLY A 284 4.51 6.06 14.60
CA GLY A 284 4.31 4.65 14.27
C GLY A 284 4.11 4.36 12.80
N ALA A 285 4.16 3.07 12.50
CA ALA A 285 3.85 2.52 11.18
C ALA A 285 3.02 1.23 11.30
N VAL A 286 1.99 1.11 10.48
CA VAL A 286 1.16 -0.09 10.33
C VAL A 286 1.46 -0.72 8.97
N CYS A 287 2.08 -1.88 8.98
CA CYS A 287 2.76 -2.47 7.83
C CYS A 287 2.19 -3.86 7.53
N GLY A 288 1.53 -4.04 6.40
CA GLY A 288 0.97 -5.33 5.98
C GLY A 288 1.80 -5.97 4.87
N ASP A 289 2.12 -7.25 5.00
CA ASP A 289 2.74 -8.16 4.01
C ASP A 289 3.79 -7.51 3.09
N GLY A 290 4.66 -6.69 3.68
CA GLY A 290 5.68 -5.95 2.93
C GLY A 290 6.94 -6.76 2.64
N PRO A 291 7.61 -6.50 1.49
CA PRO A 291 8.92 -7.07 1.18
C PRO A 291 10.02 -6.37 1.99
N TYR A 292 10.04 -6.63 3.31
CA TYR A 292 10.96 -6.00 4.26
C TYR A 292 12.41 -6.46 4.10
N ASP A 293 12.63 -7.63 3.50
CA ASP A 293 13.94 -8.18 3.19
C ASP A 293 13.93 -8.79 1.77
N PRO A 294 14.26 -7.98 0.75
CA PRO A 294 14.29 -8.44 -0.63
C PRO A 294 15.27 -9.58 -0.88
N LEU A 295 16.37 -9.65 -0.12
CA LEU A 295 17.33 -10.75 -0.23
C LEU A 295 16.74 -12.07 0.30
N ALA A 296 16.09 -12.04 1.45
CA ALA A 296 15.40 -13.21 1.99
C ALA A 296 14.26 -13.66 1.06
N THR A 297 13.53 -12.71 0.46
CA THR A 297 12.49 -12.97 -0.54
C THR A 297 13.05 -13.72 -1.74
N LEU A 298 14.15 -13.25 -2.33
CA LEU A 298 14.78 -13.92 -3.47
C LEU A 298 15.26 -15.35 -3.12
N LYS A 299 15.89 -15.51 -1.95
CA LYS A 299 16.33 -16.82 -1.47
C LYS A 299 15.16 -17.79 -1.25
N GLN A 300 14.04 -17.30 -0.74
CA GLN A 300 12.83 -18.12 -0.57
C GLN A 300 12.24 -18.53 -1.92
N TYR A 301 12.16 -17.62 -2.88
CA TYR A 301 11.72 -17.96 -4.24
C TYR A 301 12.61 -19.05 -4.88
N ILE A 302 13.94 -18.93 -4.72
CA ILE A 302 14.88 -19.95 -5.22
C ILE A 302 14.66 -21.30 -4.54
N LYS A 303 14.38 -21.30 -3.25
CA LYS A 303 14.09 -22.53 -2.48
C LYS A 303 12.80 -23.20 -2.92
N ASP A 304 11.76 -22.43 -3.18
CA ASP A 304 10.43 -22.93 -3.54
C ASP A 304 10.29 -23.19 -5.04
N ASP A 305 11.23 -22.66 -5.83
CA ASP A 305 11.22 -22.67 -7.31
C ASP A 305 9.88 -22.20 -7.90
N ARG A 306 9.31 -21.14 -7.34
CA ARG A 306 8.02 -20.60 -7.75
C ARG A 306 7.95 -19.08 -7.65
N LEU A 307 7.38 -18.48 -8.68
CA LEU A 307 7.08 -17.06 -8.80
C LEU A 307 5.62 -16.90 -9.25
N TYR A 308 4.77 -16.51 -8.32
CA TYR A 308 3.34 -16.30 -8.59
C TYR A 308 3.05 -14.95 -9.25
N MET A 309 3.89 -13.97 -8.97
CA MET A 309 3.81 -12.62 -9.52
C MET A 309 5.16 -12.19 -10.11
N PRO A 310 5.58 -12.75 -11.28
CA PRO A 310 6.89 -12.46 -11.86
C PRO A 310 7.12 -10.97 -12.20
N VAL A 311 6.06 -10.17 -12.23
CA VAL A 311 6.18 -8.71 -12.36
C VAL A 311 6.87 -8.06 -11.15
N ALA A 312 6.70 -8.59 -9.93
CA ALA A 312 7.32 -8.02 -8.72
C ALA A 312 8.86 -8.11 -8.74
N PRO A 313 9.50 -9.29 -8.94
CA PRO A 313 10.94 -9.35 -9.08
C PRO A 313 11.47 -8.62 -10.34
N ALA A 314 10.69 -8.52 -11.41
CA ALA A 314 11.07 -7.73 -12.58
C ALA A 314 11.10 -6.22 -12.25
N LEU A 315 10.10 -5.71 -11.49
CA LEU A 315 10.09 -4.33 -10.99
C LEU A 315 11.28 -4.05 -10.07
N LEU A 316 11.55 -4.97 -9.13
CA LEU A 316 12.67 -4.82 -8.18
C LEU A 316 14.01 -4.78 -8.92
N LEU A 317 14.25 -5.72 -9.83
CA LEU A 317 15.45 -5.74 -10.65
C LEU A 317 15.59 -4.48 -11.50
N LYS A 318 14.47 -4.05 -12.13
CA LYS A 318 14.45 -2.82 -12.93
C LYS A 318 14.78 -1.60 -12.08
N GLY A 319 14.13 -1.44 -10.93
CA GLY A 319 14.41 -0.35 -10.00
C GLY A 319 15.89 -0.29 -9.60
N MET A 320 16.50 -1.44 -9.26
CA MET A 320 17.90 -1.51 -8.89
C MET A 320 18.84 -1.20 -10.08
N VAL A 321 18.64 -1.82 -11.23
CA VAL A 321 19.49 -1.59 -12.42
C VAL A 321 19.43 -0.13 -12.87
N ASP A 322 18.26 0.46 -12.86
CA ASP A 322 18.05 1.82 -13.37
C ASP A 322 18.49 2.91 -12.38
N THR A 323 18.50 2.62 -11.06
CA THR A 323 18.71 3.68 -10.05
C THR A 323 19.91 3.44 -9.11
N ASN A 324 20.34 2.19 -8.87
CA ASN A 324 21.46 1.92 -7.98
C ASN A 324 22.79 2.35 -8.61
N LYS A 325 23.56 3.17 -7.89
CA LYS A 325 24.79 3.79 -8.40
C LYS A 325 25.88 2.77 -8.74
N GLU A 326 26.05 1.75 -7.92
CA GLU A 326 27.07 0.71 -8.12
C GLU A 326 26.73 -0.17 -9.33
N MET A 327 25.48 -0.60 -9.45
CA MET A 327 25.03 -1.39 -10.58
C MET A 327 25.18 -0.62 -11.91
N LYS A 328 24.86 0.68 -11.90
CA LYS A 328 25.08 1.56 -13.07
C LYS A 328 26.55 1.71 -13.40
N ALA A 329 27.41 1.92 -12.41
CA ALA A 329 28.85 2.04 -12.62
C ALA A 329 29.49 0.77 -13.21
N LEU A 330 28.95 -0.41 -12.87
CA LEU A 330 29.36 -1.70 -13.43
C LEU A 330 28.70 -2.01 -14.79
N GLY A 331 27.88 -1.11 -15.33
CA GLY A 331 27.16 -1.33 -16.58
C GLY A 331 26.23 -2.53 -16.52
N CYS A 332 25.55 -2.73 -15.38
CA CYS A 332 24.55 -3.78 -15.25
C CYS A 332 23.36 -3.53 -16.17
N THR A 333 22.86 -4.59 -16.75
CA THR A 333 21.62 -4.61 -17.55
C THR A 333 20.71 -5.72 -17.06
N TYR A 334 19.42 -5.69 -17.40
CA TYR A 334 18.49 -6.77 -17.02
C TYR A 334 18.95 -8.13 -17.55
N LYS A 335 19.49 -8.16 -18.78
CA LYS A 335 20.02 -9.38 -19.42
C LYS A 335 21.19 -10.03 -18.68
N ASP A 336 21.86 -9.30 -17.81
CA ASP A 336 22.90 -9.90 -16.98
C ASP A 336 22.32 -10.93 -16.00
N PHE A 337 21.08 -10.72 -15.53
CA PHE A 337 20.51 -11.46 -14.43
C PHE A 337 19.35 -12.39 -14.81
N VAL A 338 18.61 -12.06 -15.88
CA VAL A 338 17.45 -12.84 -16.30
C VAL A 338 17.74 -13.70 -17.53
N THR A 339 16.95 -14.74 -17.74
CA THR A 339 17.03 -15.57 -18.94
C THR A 339 16.62 -14.79 -20.18
N ASP A 340 17.16 -15.18 -21.34
CA ASP A 340 16.76 -14.54 -22.61
C ASP A 340 15.27 -14.69 -22.87
N LYS A 341 14.69 -15.85 -22.56
CA LYS A 341 13.24 -16.13 -22.71
C LYS A 341 12.39 -15.19 -21.88
N PHE A 342 12.78 -14.90 -20.63
CA PHE A 342 12.04 -13.97 -19.78
C PHE A 342 12.21 -12.53 -20.27
N PHE A 343 13.41 -12.16 -20.68
CA PHE A 343 13.67 -10.84 -21.26
C PHE A 343 12.87 -10.60 -22.55
N GLU A 344 12.80 -11.59 -23.44
CA GLU A 344 12.10 -11.53 -24.73
C GLU A 344 10.57 -11.49 -24.60
N THR A 345 10.00 -11.74 -23.41
CA THR A 345 8.58 -11.48 -23.16
C THR A 345 8.20 -10.02 -23.35
N GLY A 346 9.14 -9.09 -23.19
CA GLY A 346 8.91 -7.65 -23.21
C GLY A 346 8.46 -7.07 -21.87
N ILE A 347 8.53 -7.83 -20.77
CA ILE A 347 8.06 -7.39 -19.44
C ILE A 347 8.70 -6.07 -18.98
N PHE A 348 10.00 -5.88 -19.23
CA PHE A 348 10.70 -4.66 -18.83
C PHE A 348 10.24 -3.43 -19.63
N ASP A 349 9.83 -3.62 -20.88
CA ASP A 349 9.25 -2.55 -21.70
C ASP A 349 7.84 -2.22 -21.24
N TRP A 350 7.00 -3.21 -20.95
CA TRP A 350 5.65 -2.99 -20.42
C TRP A 350 5.67 -2.24 -19.08
N ILE A 351 6.60 -2.59 -18.19
CA ILE A 351 6.82 -1.87 -16.93
C ILE A 351 7.29 -0.43 -17.20
N LYS A 352 8.18 -0.23 -18.18
CA LYS A 352 8.68 1.10 -18.56
C LYS A 352 7.59 1.99 -19.13
N GLU A 353 6.69 1.46 -19.94
CA GLU A 353 5.59 2.19 -20.57
C GLU A 353 4.58 2.75 -19.57
N LYS A 354 4.40 2.09 -18.42
CA LYS A 354 3.46 2.49 -17.35
C LYS A 354 2.01 2.66 -17.83
N THR A 355 1.63 1.85 -18.81
CA THR A 355 0.27 1.83 -19.39
C THR A 355 -0.54 0.63 -18.92
N TYR A 356 0.12 -0.44 -18.48
CA TYR A 356 -0.45 -1.70 -18.05
C TYR A 356 -0.40 -1.81 -16.54
N ASN A 357 -1.51 -2.22 -15.91
CA ASN A 357 -1.50 -2.59 -14.50
C ASN A 357 -0.87 -3.99 -14.29
N THR A 358 -0.68 -4.40 -13.05
CA THR A 358 -0.05 -5.69 -12.73
C THR A 358 -0.80 -6.87 -13.33
N ASP A 359 -2.13 -6.85 -13.35
CA ASP A 359 -2.98 -7.91 -13.92
C ASP A 359 -2.86 -7.96 -15.44
N ASP A 360 -2.80 -6.80 -16.10
CA ASP A 360 -2.57 -6.70 -17.55
C ASP A 360 -1.22 -7.31 -17.93
N ILE A 361 -0.15 -7.02 -17.15
CA ILE A 361 1.18 -7.60 -17.38
C ILE A 361 1.15 -9.10 -17.17
N GLN A 362 0.49 -9.58 -16.12
CA GLN A 362 0.33 -11.00 -15.85
C GLN A 362 -0.42 -11.72 -16.98
N ALA A 363 -1.48 -11.12 -17.48
CA ALA A 363 -2.23 -11.62 -18.63
C ALA A 363 -1.39 -11.64 -19.92
N LYS A 364 -0.56 -10.62 -20.13
CA LYS A 364 0.38 -10.59 -21.26
C LYS A 364 1.41 -11.71 -21.15
N LEU A 365 1.98 -11.96 -19.97
CA LEU A 365 2.90 -13.08 -19.75
C LEU A 365 2.25 -14.43 -20.04
N LEU A 366 0.99 -14.62 -19.63
CA LEU A 366 0.23 -15.84 -19.98
C LEU A 366 0.05 -16.01 -21.48
N ASN A 367 -0.26 -14.94 -22.19
CA ASN A 367 -0.45 -14.98 -23.64
C ASN A 367 0.88 -15.25 -24.39
N HIS A 368 2.02 -14.85 -23.82
CA HIS A 368 3.36 -15.15 -24.33
C HIS A 368 3.86 -16.55 -23.94
N SER A 369 3.12 -17.27 -23.11
CA SER A 369 3.45 -18.64 -22.74
C SER A 369 3.32 -19.58 -23.93
N ALA A 370 4.27 -20.48 -24.10
CA ALA A 370 4.23 -21.52 -25.13
C ALA A 370 2.97 -22.39 -25.06
N LYS A 371 2.39 -22.58 -23.87
CA LYS A 371 1.13 -23.29 -23.66
C LYS A 371 -0.07 -22.58 -24.30
N HIS A 372 0.01 -21.30 -24.50
CA HIS A 372 -1.03 -20.46 -25.11
C HIS A 372 -0.63 -19.96 -26.51
N GLY A 373 0.38 -20.60 -27.15
CA GLY A 373 0.84 -20.21 -28.49
C GLY A 373 1.80 -19.02 -28.53
N GLY A 374 2.39 -18.64 -27.39
CA GLY A 374 3.39 -17.57 -27.31
C GLY A 374 4.71 -17.94 -27.99
N GLU A 375 5.32 -16.96 -28.66
CA GLU A 375 6.53 -17.15 -29.46
C GLU A 375 7.82 -17.21 -28.63
N SER A 376 7.86 -16.62 -27.43
CA SER A 376 9.06 -16.46 -26.61
C SER A 376 9.59 -17.75 -25.97
N GLY A 377 8.78 -18.81 -25.93
CA GLY A 377 9.12 -20.05 -25.21
C GLY A 377 9.17 -19.90 -23.68
N PHE A 378 8.74 -18.76 -23.14
CA PHE A 378 8.48 -18.54 -21.72
C PHE A 378 7.14 -19.21 -21.36
N THR A 379 7.09 -19.94 -20.25
CA THR A 379 5.90 -20.68 -19.86
C THR A 379 5.42 -20.28 -18.49
N MET A 380 4.21 -19.74 -18.41
CA MET A 380 3.47 -19.67 -17.15
C MET A 380 2.55 -20.89 -17.05
N MET A 381 2.62 -21.57 -15.94
CA MET A 381 1.76 -22.71 -15.65
C MET A 381 0.55 -22.23 -14.85
N ALA A 382 -0.64 -22.62 -15.32
CA ALA A 382 -1.84 -22.46 -14.52
C ALA A 382 -1.84 -23.54 -13.42
N MET A 383 -1.99 -23.15 -12.16
CA MET A 383 -2.10 -24.08 -11.06
C MET A 383 -3.53 -24.64 -10.99
N TYR A 384 -3.83 -25.62 -11.84
CA TYR A 384 -5.09 -26.37 -11.74
C TYR A 384 -4.99 -27.62 -10.86
N ASN A 385 -3.79 -27.93 -10.33
CA ASN A 385 -3.62 -29.13 -9.53
C ASN A 385 -3.88 -28.85 -8.06
N LYS A 386 -5.03 -29.28 -7.57
CA LYS A 386 -5.47 -29.16 -6.18
C LYS A 386 -4.44 -29.64 -5.15
N LYS A 387 -3.54 -30.57 -5.50
CA LYS A 387 -2.49 -31.08 -4.61
C LYS A 387 -1.39 -30.04 -4.37
N GLU A 388 -1.10 -29.19 -5.33
CA GLU A 388 -0.03 -28.18 -5.22
C GLU A 388 -0.43 -26.99 -4.35
N PHE A 389 -1.73 -26.72 -4.23
CA PHE A 389 -2.26 -25.67 -3.35
C PHE A 389 -2.40 -26.07 -1.88
N LYS A 390 -2.28 -27.35 -1.55
CA LYS A 390 -2.41 -27.80 -0.16
C LYS A 390 -1.60 -27.02 0.87
N PRO A 391 -0.37 -26.57 0.59
CA PRO A 391 0.39 -25.75 1.52
C PRO A 391 -0.23 -24.38 1.81
N TYR A 392 -1.04 -23.88 0.89
CA TYR A 392 -1.63 -22.53 0.94
C TYR A 392 -3.10 -22.51 1.36
N ILE A 393 -3.73 -23.67 1.52
CA ILE A 393 -5.13 -23.79 1.91
C ILE A 393 -5.20 -24.14 3.40
N ALA A 394 -6.09 -23.47 4.13
CA ALA A 394 -6.32 -23.79 5.53
C ALA A 394 -6.77 -25.25 5.69
N GLU A 395 -6.28 -25.96 6.70
CA GLU A 395 -6.58 -27.37 6.93
C GLU A 395 -8.08 -27.69 7.10
N ASN A 396 -8.86 -26.67 7.49
CA ASN A 396 -10.30 -26.78 7.68
C ASN A 396 -11.13 -26.53 6.41
N ILE A 397 -10.51 -26.13 5.30
CA ILE A 397 -11.21 -25.96 4.02
C ILE A 397 -11.20 -27.30 3.27
N LYS A 398 -12.37 -27.86 3.02
CA LYS A 398 -12.55 -29.12 2.34
C LYS A 398 -12.73 -28.97 0.84
N GLU A 399 -12.33 -30.01 0.07
CA GLU A 399 -12.63 -30.09 -1.36
C GLU A 399 -14.15 -30.04 -1.59
N GLY A 400 -14.61 -29.13 -2.47
CA GLY A 400 -16.03 -28.87 -2.70
C GLY A 400 -16.62 -27.74 -1.85
N ASP A 401 -15.87 -27.18 -0.91
CA ASP A 401 -16.25 -25.96 -0.22
C ASP A 401 -16.17 -24.76 -1.19
N LYS A 402 -17.13 -23.82 -1.14
CA LYS A 402 -17.14 -22.59 -1.96
C LYS A 402 -15.80 -21.84 -1.85
N ASN A 403 -15.22 -21.80 -0.66
CA ASN A 403 -13.91 -21.19 -0.42
C ASN A 403 -12.75 -21.98 -1.03
N TRP A 404 -12.87 -23.30 -1.16
CA TRP A 404 -11.91 -24.13 -1.87
C TRP A 404 -11.90 -23.82 -3.37
N GLU A 405 -13.05 -23.64 -3.99
CA GLU A 405 -13.15 -23.26 -5.40
C GLU A 405 -12.61 -21.85 -5.66
N LEU A 406 -12.83 -20.91 -4.75
CA LEU A 406 -12.24 -19.57 -4.79
C LEU A 406 -10.72 -19.61 -4.64
N ALA A 407 -10.20 -20.43 -3.72
CA ALA A 407 -8.78 -20.61 -3.50
C ALA A 407 -8.07 -21.41 -4.61
N ASN A 408 -8.73 -22.43 -5.16
CA ASN A 408 -8.17 -23.32 -6.16
C ASN A 408 -8.53 -22.96 -7.60
N GLY A 409 -9.57 -22.20 -7.79
CA GLY A 409 -10.25 -22.32 -9.07
C GLY A 409 -9.79 -21.35 -10.09
N LYS A 410 -9.30 -20.20 -9.77
CA LYS A 410 -9.49 -19.20 -10.81
C LYS A 410 -8.31 -18.42 -11.27
N ALA A 411 -7.14 -18.48 -10.67
CA ALA A 411 -6.12 -17.61 -11.26
C ALA A 411 -4.71 -17.62 -10.66
N MET A 412 -4.23 -18.67 -10.05
CA MET A 412 -2.81 -18.66 -9.71
C MET A 412 -1.99 -19.25 -10.83
N ASN A 413 -1.44 -18.35 -11.60
CA ASN A 413 -0.46 -18.67 -12.59
C ASN A 413 0.91 -18.48 -11.96
N TYR A 414 1.83 -19.38 -12.20
CA TYR A 414 3.21 -19.27 -11.73
C TYR A 414 4.19 -19.65 -12.82
N CYS A 415 5.40 -19.18 -12.68
CA CYS A 415 6.56 -19.68 -13.40
C CYS A 415 7.62 -20.16 -12.41
N THR A 416 8.56 -20.96 -12.87
CA THR A 416 9.71 -21.34 -12.04
C THR A 416 10.74 -20.22 -12.00
N VAL A 417 11.56 -20.22 -10.95
CA VAL A 417 12.66 -19.26 -10.83
C VAL A 417 13.67 -19.43 -11.96
N GLU A 418 13.92 -20.69 -12.39
CA GLU A 418 14.81 -21.02 -13.53
C GLU A 418 14.31 -20.47 -14.87
N GLN A 419 13.01 -20.24 -15.01
CA GLN A 419 12.47 -19.60 -16.21
C GLN A 419 12.74 -18.09 -16.25
N CYS A 420 12.91 -17.46 -15.09
CA CYS A 420 13.11 -16.01 -14.99
C CYS A 420 14.56 -15.61 -14.82
N PHE A 421 15.31 -16.28 -13.95
CA PHE A 421 16.69 -15.93 -13.60
C PHE A 421 17.71 -16.89 -14.19
N LYS A 422 18.87 -16.38 -14.53
CA LYS A 422 19.98 -17.20 -15.04
C LYS A 422 20.45 -18.21 -13.99
N PRO A 423 20.90 -19.41 -14.42
CA PRO A 423 21.44 -20.42 -13.51
C PRO A 423 22.59 -19.90 -12.64
N SER A 424 23.44 -19.03 -13.16
CA SER A 424 24.54 -18.38 -12.41
C SER A 424 24.05 -17.50 -11.26
N VAL A 425 22.93 -16.78 -11.44
CA VAL A 425 22.28 -15.98 -10.39
C VAL A 425 21.71 -16.91 -9.32
N ILE A 426 20.97 -17.93 -9.74
CA ILE A 426 20.35 -18.89 -8.82
C ILE A 426 21.42 -19.61 -7.98
N GLU A 427 22.48 -20.10 -8.62
CA GLU A 427 23.56 -20.80 -7.91
C GLU A 427 24.28 -19.88 -6.91
N TYR A 428 24.53 -18.63 -7.29
CA TYR A 428 25.15 -17.65 -6.38
C TYR A 428 24.32 -17.43 -5.12
N PHE A 429 23.02 -17.17 -5.25
CA PHE A 429 22.17 -16.91 -4.10
C PHE A 429 21.83 -18.17 -3.29
N LYS A 430 21.94 -19.35 -3.90
CA LYS A 430 21.72 -20.63 -3.24
C LYS A 430 22.93 -21.12 -2.44
N SER A 431 24.14 -20.97 -2.99
CA SER A 431 25.36 -21.58 -2.44
C SER A 431 26.53 -20.61 -2.22
N GLY A 432 26.43 -19.36 -2.68
CA GLY A 432 27.53 -18.40 -2.70
C GLY A 432 28.55 -18.66 -3.82
N LYS A 433 28.31 -19.65 -4.68
CA LYS A 433 29.28 -20.05 -5.70
C LYS A 433 29.11 -19.20 -6.95
N VAL A 434 30.20 -18.59 -7.37
CA VAL A 434 30.29 -17.89 -8.66
C VAL A 434 30.50 -18.92 -9.77
N SER A 435 29.57 -18.98 -10.71
CA SER A 435 29.62 -19.89 -11.86
C SER A 435 28.91 -19.27 -13.06
N GLY A 436 29.24 -19.72 -14.25
CA GLY A 436 28.56 -19.30 -15.48
C GLY A 436 29.01 -17.95 -16.01
N ASP A 437 28.11 -17.24 -16.69
CA ASP A 437 28.39 -16.10 -17.57
C ASP A 437 28.23 -14.72 -16.90
N VAL A 438 27.71 -14.66 -15.66
CA VAL A 438 27.56 -13.40 -14.94
C VAL A 438 28.81 -13.08 -14.13
N PRO A 439 29.47 -11.93 -14.36
CA PRO A 439 30.64 -11.55 -13.59
C PRO A 439 30.36 -11.44 -12.08
N GLU A 440 31.30 -11.91 -11.27
CA GLU A 440 31.17 -11.88 -9.80
C GLU A 440 30.86 -10.47 -9.26
N ALA A 441 31.48 -9.43 -9.82
CA ALA A 441 31.23 -8.05 -9.43
C ALA A 441 29.76 -7.65 -9.60
N LYS A 442 29.10 -8.08 -10.68
CA LYS A 442 27.68 -7.82 -10.92
C LYS A 442 26.77 -8.60 -9.96
N LEU A 443 27.11 -9.86 -9.64
CA LEU A 443 26.38 -10.65 -8.65
C LEU A 443 26.47 -10.02 -7.25
N LYS A 444 27.65 -9.58 -6.84
CA LYS A 444 27.87 -8.88 -5.57
C LYS A 444 27.14 -7.55 -5.52
N ALA A 445 27.13 -6.78 -6.62
CA ALA A 445 26.37 -5.54 -6.69
C ALA A 445 24.86 -5.76 -6.57
N LEU A 446 24.33 -6.81 -7.20
CA LEU A 446 22.92 -7.20 -7.04
C LEU A 446 22.60 -7.61 -5.58
N GLU A 447 23.46 -8.42 -4.96
CA GLU A 447 23.30 -8.82 -3.55
C GLU A 447 23.34 -7.60 -2.62
N GLN A 448 24.29 -6.68 -2.86
CA GLN A 448 24.41 -5.47 -2.05
C GLN A 448 23.17 -4.56 -2.21
N ALA A 449 22.69 -4.37 -3.43
CA ALA A 449 21.46 -3.60 -3.69
C ALA A 449 20.23 -4.20 -3.01
N LEU A 450 20.08 -5.54 -3.00
CA LEU A 450 19.02 -6.24 -2.28
C LEU A 450 19.14 -6.02 -0.76
N LYS A 451 20.33 -6.08 -0.19
CA LYS A 451 20.58 -5.81 1.23
C LYS A 451 20.24 -4.37 1.61
N GLU A 452 20.70 -3.40 0.83
CA GLU A 452 20.48 -1.97 1.06
C GLU A 452 18.99 -1.60 1.06
N ASN A 453 18.21 -2.29 0.25
CA ASN A 453 16.76 -2.13 0.20
C ASN A 453 16.03 -2.84 1.36
N GLY A 454 16.71 -3.68 2.12
CA GLY A 454 16.16 -4.36 3.29
C GLY A 454 15.94 -3.39 4.47
N LEU A 455 14.85 -3.59 5.21
CA LEU A 455 14.48 -2.74 6.35
C LEU A 455 15.54 -2.77 7.47
N THR A 456 16.18 -3.91 7.66
CA THR A 456 17.17 -4.15 8.71
C THR A 456 18.60 -3.77 8.34
N TYR A 457 18.81 -3.29 7.11
CA TYR A 457 20.12 -2.83 6.67
C TYR A 457 20.52 -1.53 7.37
N GLY A 458 21.77 -1.51 7.87
CA GLY A 458 22.33 -0.41 8.65
C GLY A 458 22.25 -0.66 10.17
N ASP A 459 22.78 0.28 10.94
CA ASP A 459 22.98 0.10 12.39
C ASP A 459 21.76 0.49 13.23
N TRP A 460 20.77 1.15 12.64
CA TRP A 460 19.61 1.58 13.39
C TRP A 460 18.60 0.45 13.58
N LYS A 461 18.10 0.32 14.77
CA LYS A 461 16.98 -0.54 15.13
C LYS A 461 16.07 0.17 16.14
N PRO A 462 14.79 -0.23 16.25
CA PRO A 462 13.92 0.28 17.30
C PRO A 462 14.55 0.13 18.68
N SER A 463 14.31 1.07 19.57
CA SER A 463 14.80 1.06 20.94
C SER A 463 13.64 1.06 21.93
N GLY A 464 13.93 0.86 23.22
CA GLY A 464 12.94 0.97 24.29
C GLY A 464 12.26 2.35 24.40
N ALA A 465 12.81 3.38 23.75
CA ALA A 465 12.16 4.69 23.65
C ALA A 465 10.98 4.71 22.63
N TYR A 466 10.94 3.75 21.72
CA TYR A 466 9.88 3.58 20.70
C TYR A 466 9.30 2.16 20.73
N PRO A 467 8.92 1.63 21.92
CA PRO A 467 8.26 0.34 21.98
C PRO A 467 6.94 0.47 21.20
N HIS A 468 6.63 -0.53 20.41
CA HIS A 468 5.37 -0.58 19.66
C HIS A 468 5.21 0.44 18.52
N ALA A 469 6.28 1.08 18.05
CA ALA A 469 6.20 1.97 16.90
C ALA A 469 5.94 1.20 15.58
N PHE A 470 6.41 -0.04 15.46
CA PHE A 470 6.22 -0.87 14.28
C PHE A 470 5.16 -1.95 14.53
N HIS A 471 4.11 -1.94 13.72
CA HIS A 471 3.05 -2.95 13.71
C HIS A 471 3.11 -3.73 12.41
N PHE A 472 3.63 -4.96 12.47
CA PHE A 472 3.71 -5.85 11.32
C PHE A 472 2.56 -6.84 11.32
N PHE A 473 1.86 -6.90 10.21
CA PHE A 473 0.85 -7.91 9.89
C PHE A 473 1.35 -8.68 8.68
N HIS A 474 1.59 -9.96 8.83
CA HIS A 474 2.13 -10.76 7.73
C HIS A 474 1.47 -12.12 7.69
N SER A 475 0.88 -12.46 6.54
CA SER A 475 0.29 -13.77 6.33
C SER A 475 1.39 -14.84 6.28
N THR A 476 1.21 -15.90 7.07
CA THR A 476 2.14 -17.05 7.02
C THR A 476 2.03 -17.85 5.72
N ARG A 477 1.08 -17.51 4.86
CA ARG A 477 0.77 -18.18 3.60
C ARG A 477 0.81 -17.25 2.40
N ASP A 478 1.49 -16.13 2.53
CA ASP A 478 1.66 -15.19 1.43
C ASP A 478 2.56 -15.81 0.36
N GLU A 479 2.04 -15.93 -0.84
CA GLU A 479 2.73 -16.53 -1.98
C GLU A 479 3.52 -15.52 -2.81
N VAL A 480 3.20 -14.22 -2.67
CA VAL A 480 3.88 -13.12 -3.37
C VAL A 480 4.99 -12.52 -2.53
N VAL A 481 4.71 -12.27 -1.26
CA VAL A 481 5.71 -11.76 -0.31
C VAL A 481 5.88 -12.78 0.82
N PRO A 482 6.83 -13.71 0.71
CA PRO A 482 6.97 -14.83 1.64
C PRO A 482 7.15 -14.38 3.09
N PHE A 483 6.64 -15.18 4.02
CA PHE A 483 6.65 -14.89 5.46
C PHE A 483 8.05 -14.67 6.05
N CYS A 484 9.11 -15.17 5.38
CA CYS A 484 10.50 -14.92 5.75
C CYS A 484 10.85 -13.43 5.87
N ASN A 485 10.09 -12.54 5.22
CA ASN A 485 10.24 -11.09 5.37
C ASN A 485 9.98 -10.62 6.81
N TYR A 486 8.90 -11.12 7.42
CA TYR A 486 8.62 -10.83 8.83
C TYR A 486 9.63 -11.51 9.76
N GLU A 487 9.99 -12.77 9.48
CA GLU A 487 10.96 -13.52 10.28
C GLU A 487 12.33 -12.84 10.31
N SER A 488 12.80 -12.32 9.17
CA SER A 488 14.05 -11.56 9.07
C SER A 488 14.07 -10.32 9.97
N VAL A 489 12.99 -9.54 9.97
CA VAL A 489 12.86 -8.37 10.85
C VAL A 489 12.80 -8.77 12.32
N LYS A 490 12.04 -9.81 12.63
CA LYS A 490 11.92 -10.35 14.00
C LYS A 490 13.26 -10.86 14.53
N GLU A 491 14.04 -11.53 13.70
CA GLU A 491 15.37 -12.01 14.05
C GLU A 491 16.33 -10.85 14.32
N ALA A 492 16.34 -9.84 13.44
CA ALA A 492 17.25 -8.71 13.55
C ALA A 492 16.93 -7.76 14.72
N TRP A 493 15.66 -7.50 14.99
CA TRP A 493 15.23 -6.49 15.97
C TRP A 493 14.69 -7.08 17.28
N GLY A 494 14.27 -8.35 17.28
CA GLY A 494 13.67 -9.02 18.43
C GLY A 494 12.18 -8.69 18.63
N THR A 495 11.48 -9.59 19.28
CA THR A 495 10.02 -9.50 19.50
C THR A 495 9.58 -8.44 20.49
N GLY A 496 10.50 -7.94 21.34
CA GLY A 496 10.19 -6.91 22.33
C GLY A 496 10.13 -5.49 21.79
N LEU A 497 10.58 -5.26 20.55
CA LEU A 497 10.68 -3.94 19.94
C LEU A 497 9.70 -3.74 18.78
N ILE A 498 9.07 -4.80 18.33
CA ILE A 498 8.10 -4.76 17.25
C ILE A 498 6.82 -5.49 17.66
N TYR A 499 5.71 -4.98 17.23
CA TYR A 499 4.45 -5.71 17.26
C TYR A 499 4.36 -6.57 16.00
N GLY A 500 4.41 -7.88 16.16
CA GLY A 500 4.21 -8.82 15.07
C GLY A 500 2.92 -9.57 15.29
N ASN A 501 2.07 -9.58 14.31
CA ASN A 501 0.89 -10.42 14.28
C ASN A 501 0.94 -11.32 13.06
N PRO A 502 1.72 -12.43 13.12
CA PRO A 502 1.61 -13.47 12.12
C PRO A 502 0.20 -14.03 12.22
N PHE A 503 -0.59 -13.90 11.18
CA PHE A 503 -1.92 -14.47 11.20
C PHE A 503 -2.02 -15.64 10.23
N HIS A 504 -2.58 -16.72 10.73
CA HIS A 504 -3.13 -17.74 9.89
C HIS A 504 -4.49 -17.24 9.42
N SER A 505 -4.56 -16.78 8.19
CA SER A 505 -5.85 -16.65 7.57
C SER A 505 -6.46 -18.03 7.48
N ASN A 506 -7.53 -18.28 8.22
CA ASN A 506 -8.36 -19.47 8.04
C ASN A 506 -9.12 -19.44 6.70
N MET A 507 -9.09 -18.32 6.02
CA MET A 507 -9.56 -18.15 4.67
C MET A 507 -8.37 -18.29 3.72
N ALA A 508 -8.57 -18.90 2.58
CA ALA A 508 -7.56 -19.07 1.55
C ALA A 508 -7.20 -17.73 0.88
N TYR A 509 -6.93 -16.72 1.69
CA TYR A 509 -6.51 -15.42 1.21
C TYR A 509 -5.03 -15.45 0.90
N LEU A 510 -4.78 -15.46 -0.36
CA LEU A 510 -3.54 -15.15 -0.99
C LEU A 510 -3.22 -13.66 -0.78
N HIS A 511 -2.01 -13.26 -1.08
CA HIS A 511 -1.47 -11.91 -0.85
C HIS A 511 -2.50 -10.78 -1.00
N VAL A 512 -3.24 -10.74 -2.10
CA VAL A 512 -4.17 -9.64 -2.38
C VAL A 512 -5.43 -9.70 -1.50
N GLY A 513 -5.97 -10.90 -1.25
CA GLY A 513 -7.10 -11.05 -0.33
C GLY A 513 -6.74 -10.69 1.11
N THR A 514 -5.50 -10.93 1.52
CA THR A 514 -4.96 -10.51 2.81
C THR A 514 -4.93 -8.98 2.92
N GLY A 515 -4.63 -8.26 1.81
CA GLY A 515 -4.61 -6.80 1.78
C GLY A 515 -5.96 -6.18 2.15
N ALA A 516 -7.05 -6.71 1.63
CA ALA A 516 -8.39 -6.26 2.00
C ALA A 516 -8.64 -6.40 3.52
N ASN A 517 -8.35 -7.59 4.08
CA ASN A 517 -8.47 -7.82 5.53
C ASN A 517 -7.57 -6.92 6.36
N PHE A 518 -6.36 -6.64 5.88
CA PHE A 518 -5.44 -5.72 6.55
C PHE A 518 -6.07 -4.35 6.71
N TYR A 519 -6.57 -3.75 5.64
CA TYR A 519 -7.15 -2.40 5.73
C TYR A 519 -8.43 -2.36 6.55
N ILE A 520 -9.31 -3.35 6.41
CA ILE A 520 -10.59 -3.38 7.14
C ILE A 520 -10.39 -3.47 8.65
N PHE A 521 -9.61 -4.45 9.08
CA PHE A 521 -9.58 -4.83 10.49
C PHE A 521 -8.34 -4.36 11.22
N ARG A 522 -7.21 -4.21 10.52
CA ARG A 522 -5.93 -3.95 11.17
C ARG A 522 -5.47 -2.51 11.01
N ALA A 523 -5.43 -2.00 9.79
CA ALA A 523 -4.97 -0.64 9.54
C ALA A 523 -5.83 0.38 10.30
N THR A 524 -7.17 0.26 10.24
CA THR A 524 -8.09 1.15 10.95
C THR A 524 -7.85 1.13 12.45
N LEU A 525 -7.91 -0.07 13.06
CA LEU A 525 -7.80 -0.23 14.51
C LEU A 525 -6.44 0.22 15.04
N TYR A 526 -5.35 -0.21 14.40
CA TYR A 526 -4.01 0.05 14.91
C TYR A 526 -3.55 1.48 14.64
N THR A 527 -3.96 2.07 13.51
CA THR A 527 -3.75 3.50 13.26
C THR A 527 -4.38 4.35 14.36
N LYS A 528 -5.64 4.08 14.70
CA LYS A 528 -6.33 4.77 15.79
C LYS A 528 -5.64 4.58 17.13
N ASN A 529 -5.30 3.34 17.49
CA ASN A 529 -4.65 3.04 18.76
C ASN A 529 -3.27 3.73 18.87
N ILE A 530 -2.48 3.76 17.80
CA ILE A 530 -1.20 4.48 17.78
C ILE A 530 -1.42 5.98 18.02
N LEU A 531 -2.33 6.61 17.25
CA LEU A 531 -2.57 8.04 17.33
C LEU A 531 -3.16 8.46 18.69
N GLU A 532 -4.01 7.63 19.29
CA GLU A 532 -4.60 7.87 20.61
C GLU A 532 -3.68 7.43 21.77
N GLN A 533 -2.54 6.80 21.47
CA GLN A 533 -1.59 6.25 22.47
C GLN A 533 -2.27 5.32 23.50
N LYS A 534 -3.26 4.54 23.04
CA LYS A 534 -4.05 3.64 23.90
C LYS A 534 -3.41 2.28 24.18
N TRP A 535 -2.15 2.10 23.85
CA TRP A 535 -1.45 0.86 24.16
C TRP A 535 -1.05 0.84 25.64
N ALA A 536 -1.72 0.02 26.41
CA ALA A 536 -1.22 -0.33 27.72
C ALA A 536 0.02 -1.25 27.56
N PRO A 537 1.13 -1.01 28.28
CA PRO A 537 2.24 -1.95 28.30
C PRO A 537 1.72 -3.31 28.78
N GLY A 538 1.74 -4.32 27.94
CA GLY A 538 1.35 -5.68 28.28
C GLY A 538 0.00 -6.17 27.72
N GLU A 539 -0.75 -5.39 26.98
CA GLU A 539 -1.91 -5.92 26.24
C GLU A 539 -1.45 -6.92 25.17
N LYS A 540 -1.73 -8.18 25.46
CA LYS A 540 -1.52 -9.26 24.50
C LYS A 540 -2.49 -9.07 23.33
N THR A 541 -1.96 -9.16 22.12
CA THR A 541 -2.70 -9.27 20.86
C THR A 541 -4.00 -10.06 21.04
N LEU A 542 -5.11 -9.48 20.57
CA LEU A 542 -6.32 -10.26 20.29
C LEU A 542 -5.95 -11.39 19.31
N ASN A 543 -5.98 -12.62 19.82
CA ASN A 543 -5.80 -13.84 19.02
C ASN A 543 -6.93 -14.01 18.03
#